data_d41506169b5b264f2a6ca444ad0dc2db
#
_entry.id   d41506169b5b264f2a6ca444ad0dc2db
#
_cell.length_a   1.000
_cell.length_b   1.000
_cell.length_c   1.000
_cell.angle_alpha   90.00
_cell.angle_beta   90.00
_cell.angle_gamma   90.00
#
_symmetry.space_group_name_H-M   'P 1'
#
loop_
_entity.id
_entity.type
_entity.pdbx_description
1 polymer ?
#
loop_
_entity_poly.entity_id
_entity_poly.type
_entity_poly.pdbx_seq_one_letter_code
_entity_poly.pdbx_strand_id
1 'polypeptide(L)'
;GVRAFVATLASNLAVDAKIERVNHECLSLTDSNMRADVLGDLFARVGTNNIWAQISEQASLKMYFQEGDSGKVETKARKKLNDLMDLRNRIAHPSGELEWPSTDALREYIAFLRLLARSIADLVGVFEVTLCVPAVAEQKSAPQVQ
;
A
#
# COMPACT_ATOMS: atom_id res chain seq x y z
N GLY A 1 -17.71 -12.79 0.18
CA GLY A 1 -16.31 -12.41 0.46
C GLY A 1 -15.48 -13.58 0.94
N VAL A 2 -15.46 -13.91 2.25
CA VAL A 2 -14.53 -14.91 2.83
C VAL A 2 -14.66 -16.31 2.21
N ARG A 3 -15.88 -16.79 1.96
CA ARG A 3 -16.10 -18.11 1.34
C ARG A 3 -15.52 -18.18 -0.08
N ALA A 4 -15.68 -17.13 -0.86
CA ALA A 4 -15.10 -17.06 -2.21
C ALA A 4 -13.56 -17.02 -2.17
N PHE A 5 -12.99 -16.31 -1.20
CA PHE A 5 -11.54 -16.30 -0.97
C PHE A 5 -10.99 -17.67 -0.61
N VAL A 6 -11.61 -18.36 0.35
CA VAL A 6 -11.20 -19.71 0.75
C VAL A 6 -11.30 -20.69 -0.42
N ALA A 7 -12.38 -20.61 -1.23
CA ALA A 7 -12.53 -21.44 -2.41
C ALA A 7 -11.45 -21.16 -3.46
N THR A 8 -11.12 -19.89 -3.71
CA THR A 8 -10.04 -19.49 -4.64
C THR A 8 -8.68 -19.95 -4.13
N LEU A 9 -8.41 -19.78 -2.84
CA LEU A 9 -7.17 -20.23 -2.21
C LEU A 9 -7.02 -21.75 -2.30
N ALA A 10 -8.08 -22.50 -2.00
CA ALA A 10 -8.09 -23.95 -2.10
C ALA A 10 -7.87 -24.43 -3.54
N SER A 11 -8.48 -23.76 -4.53
CA SER A 11 -8.28 -24.03 -5.95
C SER A 11 -6.83 -23.77 -6.39
N ASN A 12 -6.24 -22.67 -5.95
CA ASN A 12 -4.85 -22.33 -6.28
C ASN A 12 -3.83 -23.29 -5.63
N LEU A 13 -4.10 -23.76 -4.42
CA LEU A 13 -3.25 -24.75 -3.74
C LEU A 13 -3.33 -26.15 -4.38
N ALA A 14 -4.46 -26.48 -5.04
CA ALA A 14 -4.65 -27.76 -5.72
C ALA A 14 -3.92 -27.84 -7.08
N VAL A 15 -3.48 -26.74 -7.64
CA VAL A 15 -2.87 -26.63 -8.99
C VAL A 15 -1.39 -26.26 -8.89
N ASP A 16 -0.61 -26.92 -8.04
CA ASP A 16 0.87 -26.80 -7.97
C ASP A 16 1.39 -25.33 -8.02
N ALA A 17 1.15 -24.58 -6.97
CA ALA A 17 1.85 -23.35 -6.60
C ALA A 17 1.77 -22.13 -7.54
N LYS A 18 1.03 -22.12 -8.62
CA LYS A 18 0.73 -20.90 -9.38
C LYS A 18 -0.61 -20.31 -8.95
N ILE A 19 -0.59 -19.10 -8.41
CA ILE A 19 -1.82 -18.33 -8.18
C ILE A 19 -2.35 -17.89 -9.54
N GLU A 20 -3.25 -18.67 -10.13
CA GLU A 20 -3.85 -18.35 -11.43
C GLU A 20 -4.99 -17.33 -11.32
N ARG A 21 -5.62 -17.22 -10.16
CA ARG A 21 -6.75 -16.31 -9.93
C ARG A 21 -6.63 -15.60 -8.60
N VAL A 22 -6.74 -14.29 -8.66
CA VAL A 22 -6.80 -13.42 -7.48
C VAL A 22 -8.26 -13.01 -7.26
N ASN A 23 -8.77 -13.23 -6.04
CA ASN A 23 -10.09 -12.73 -5.67
C ASN A 23 -9.97 -11.25 -5.28
N HIS A 24 -10.24 -10.36 -6.23
CA HIS A 24 -10.17 -8.91 -6.05
C HIS A 24 -11.09 -8.40 -4.93
N GLU A 25 -12.28 -8.99 -4.76
CA GLU A 25 -13.22 -8.60 -3.72
C GLU A 25 -12.65 -8.83 -2.32
N CYS A 26 -11.96 -9.97 -2.12
CA CYS A 26 -11.33 -10.26 -0.84
C CYS A 26 -10.09 -9.41 -0.56
N LEU A 27 -9.32 -9.09 -1.58
CA LEU A 27 -8.14 -8.21 -1.43
C LEU A 27 -8.55 -6.77 -1.13
N SER A 28 -9.64 -6.31 -1.74
CA SER A 28 -10.15 -4.95 -1.57
C SER A 28 -11.13 -4.78 -0.40
N LEU A 29 -11.47 -5.88 0.32
CA LEU A 29 -12.43 -5.81 1.42
C LEU A 29 -11.83 -5.02 2.58
N THR A 30 -12.40 -3.86 2.82
CA THR A 30 -12.11 -3.02 3.98
C THR A 30 -13.42 -2.75 4.72
N ASP A 31 -13.52 -3.21 5.98
CA ASP A 31 -14.71 -3.00 6.81
C ASP A 31 -14.79 -1.58 7.38
N SER A 32 -13.80 -0.76 7.11
CA SER A 32 -13.68 0.59 7.66
C SER A 32 -13.05 1.55 6.66
N ASN A 33 -13.01 2.82 7.03
CA ASN A 33 -12.31 3.86 6.28
C ASN A 33 -10.83 3.50 6.06
N MET A 34 -10.26 3.98 4.96
CA MET A 34 -8.87 3.76 4.58
C MET A 34 -7.88 4.48 5.53
N ARG A 35 -7.84 4.05 6.78
CA ARG A 35 -6.87 4.50 7.78
C ARG A 35 -5.48 3.91 7.50
N ALA A 36 -4.48 4.49 8.14
CA ALA A 36 -3.10 4.08 7.95
C ALA A 36 -2.86 2.59 8.25
N ASP A 37 -3.49 2.05 9.29
CA ASP A 37 -3.36 0.63 9.64
C ASP A 37 -4.06 -0.26 8.62
N VAL A 38 -5.28 0.11 8.20
CA VAL A 38 -6.03 -0.61 7.16
C VAL A 38 -5.27 -0.65 5.84
N LEU A 39 -4.61 0.46 5.47
CA LEU A 39 -3.76 0.50 4.29
C LEU A 39 -2.56 -0.46 4.44
N GLY A 40 -1.90 -0.45 5.61
CA GLY A 40 -0.80 -1.38 5.91
C GLY A 40 -1.22 -2.85 5.79
N ASP A 41 -2.36 -3.21 6.38
CA ASP A 41 -2.91 -4.57 6.34
C ASP A 41 -3.30 -4.99 4.92
N LEU A 42 -3.85 -4.06 4.12
CA LEU A 42 -4.21 -4.33 2.72
C LEU A 42 -2.98 -4.73 1.91
N PHE A 43 -1.89 -3.99 2.04
CA PHE A 43 -0.64 -4.30 1.34
C PHE A 43 0.05 -5.55 1.88
N ALA A 44 -0.04 -5.83 3.18
CA ALA A 44 0.47 -7.07 3.76
C ALA A 44 -0.21 -8.31 3.17
N ARG A 45 -1.51 -8.24 2.83
CA ARG A 45 -2.27 -9.34 2.17
C ARG A 45 -1.73 -9.69 0.78
N VAL A 46 -1.10 -8.75 0.10
CA VAL A 46 -0.46 -8.97 -1.23
C VAL A 46 1.05 -9.18 -1.14
N GLY A 47 1.56 -9.39 0.09
CA GLY A 47 2.97 -9.71 0.33
C GLY A 47 3.88 -8.50 0.51
N THR A 48 3.34 -7.27 0.49
CA THR A 48 4.12 -6.06 0.73
C THR A 48 4.07 -5.70 2.21
N ASN A 49 4.99 -6.25 2.98
CA ASN A 49 5.11 -5.91 4.39
C ASN A 49 5.76 -4.52 4.57
N ASN A 50 5.35 -3.80 5.61
CA ASN A 50 5.94 -2.51 6.00
C ASN A 50 5.88 -1.44 4.91
N ILE A 51 4.77 -1.35 4.18
CA ILE A 51 4.59 -0.34 3.12
C ILE A 51 4.91 1.08 3.61
N TRP A 52 4.52 1.42 4.82
CA TRP A 52 4.76 2.75 5.39
C TRP A 52 6.24 3.08 5.55
N ALA A 53 7.03 2.15 6.05
CA ALA A 53 8.47 2.33 6.14
C ALA A 53 9.10 2.52 4.76
N GLN A 54 8.68 1.71 3.78
CA GLN A 54 9.23 1.75 2.41
C GLN A 54 8.91 3.06 1.69
N ILE A 55 7.65 3.55 1.74
CA ILE A 55 7.32 4.83 1.10
C ILE A 55 7.95 6.01 1.83
N SER A 56 8.20 5.91 3.14
CA SER A 56 8.81 6.97 3.95
C SER A 56 10.29 7.18 3.64
N GLU A 57 10.95 6.23 2.99
CA GLU A 57 12.30 6.39 2.47
C GLU A 57 12.36 7.28 1.21
N GLN A 58 11.25 7.45 0.51
CA GLN A 58 11.22 8.21 -0.72
C GLN A 58 11.51 9.70 -0.49
N ALA A 59 12.38 10.27 -1.33
CA ALA A 59 12.78 11.67 -1.26
C ALA A 59 11.57 12.63 -1.35
N SER A 60 10.55 12.26 -2.12
CA SER A 60 9.33 13.06 -2.31
C SER A 60 8.55 13.26 -1.01
N LEU A 61 8.41 12.21 -0.19
CA LEU A 61 7.75 12.30 1.12
C LEU A 61 8.61 13.03 2.15
N LYS A 62 9.94 12.78 2.15
CA LYS A 62 10.89 13.50 3.01
C LYS A 62 10.85 15.01 2.73
N MET A 63 10.83 15.40 1.46
CA MET A 63 10.70 16.81 1.06
C MET A 63 9.37 17.41 1.46
N TYR A 64 8.26 16.69 1.25
CA TYR A 64 6.93 17.18 1.62
C TYR A 64 6.81 17.47 3.12
N PHE A 65 7.33 16.59 3.96
CA PHE A 65 7.29 16.77 5.42
C PHE A 65 8.47 17.58 5.96
N GLN A 66 9.41 18.01 5.11
CA GLN A 66 10.65 18.69 5.49
C GLN A 66 11.39 17.94 6.61
N GLU A 67 11.49 16.61 6.45
CA GLU A 67 12.03 15.72 7.46
C GLU A 67 12.97 14.69 6.79
N GLY A 68 14.18 14.56 7.32
CA GLY A 68 15.16 13.60 6.80
C GLY A 68 15.03 12.20 7.41
N ASP A 69 14.49 12.11 8.62
CA ASP A 69 14.32 10.85 9.35
C ASP A 69 13.06 10.12 8.84
N SER A 70 13.25 8.93 8.28
CA SER A 70 12.17 8.13 7.69
C SER A 70 11.13 7.70 8.72
N GLY A 71 11.52 7.40 9.96
CA GLY A 71 10.57 7.02 11.01
C GLY A 71 9.65 8.17 11.40
N LYS A 72 10.19 9.40 11.41
CA LYS A 72 9.38 10.61 11.63
C LYS A 72 8.48 10.91 10.44
N VAL A 73 8.97 10.70 9.22
CA VAL A 73 8.16 10.83 7.99
C VAL A 73 7.00 9.85 8.03
N GLU A 74 7.25 8.57 8.37
CA GLU A 74 6.22 7.57 8.54
C GLU A 74 5.16 8.01 9.54
N THR A 75 5.57 8.44 10.72
CA THR A 75 4.66 8.89 11.78
C THR A 75 3.79 10.06 11.31
N LYS A 76 4.39 11.06 10.65
CA LYS A 76 3.68 12.23 10.11
C LYS A 76 2.69 11.83 9.00
N ALA A 77 3.09 10.93 8.10
CA ALA A 77 2.26 10.48 6.98
C ALA A 77 1.05 9.67 7.46
N ARG A 78 1.26 8.71 8.37
CA ARG A 78 0.19 7.93 8.99
C ARG A 78 -0.79 8.81 9.75
N LYS A 79 -0.28 9.73 10.56
CA LYS A 79 -1.10 10.70 11.27
C LYS A 79 -1.95 11.53 10.31
N LYS A 80 -1.33 12.10 9.26
CA LYS A 80 -2.05 12.96 8.29
C LYS A 80 -3.15 12.21 7.56
N LEU A 81 -2.94 10.94 7.21
CA LEU A 81 -3.99 10.10 6.62
C LEU A 81 -5.13 9.86 7.61
N ASN A 82 -4.82 9.54 8.87
CA ASN A 82 -5.83 9.33 9.89
C ASN A 82 -6.63 10.59 10.18
N ASP A 83 -5.97 11.77 10.28
CA ASP A 83 -6.63 13.07 10.45
C ASP A 83 -7.63 13.36 9.31
N LEU A 84 -7.26 13.02 8.07
CA LEU A 84 -8.15 13.13 6.90
C LEU A 84 -9.36 12.19 7.01
N MET A 85 -9.16 10.96 7.45
CA MET A 85 -10.25 10.00 7.64
C MET A 85 -11.20 10.45 8.76
N ASP A 86 -10.67 11.03 9.83
CA ASP A 86 -11.47 11.62 10.90
C ASP A 86 -12.28 12.84 10.41
N LEU A 87 -11.67 13.70 9.61
CA LEU A 87 -12.37 14.80 8.95
C LEU A 87 -13.50 14.30 8.06
N ARG A 88 -13.22 13.32 7.19
CA ARG A 88 -14.23 12.71 6.31
C ARG A 88 -15.39 12.12 7.10
N ASN A 89 -15.10 11.44 8.22
CA ASN A 89 -16.13 10.85 9.06
C ASN A 89 -17.00 11.91 9.74
N ARG A 90 -16.42 13.01 10.23
CA ARG A 90 -17.18 14.12 10.78
C ARG A 90 -18.11 14.77 9.76
N ILE A 91 -17.64 14.90 8.50
CA ILE A 91 -18.47 15.44 7.41
C ILE A 91 -19.60 14.47 7.05
N ALA A 92 -19.32 13.16 7.00
CA ALA A 92 -20.30 12.15 6.62
C ALA A 92 -21.36 11.90 7.72
N HIS A 93 -21.01 12.10 8.99
CA HIS A 93 -21.86 11.85 10.15
C HIS A 93 -21.81 13.04 11.11
N PRO A 94 -22.40 14.18 10.73
CA PRO A 94 -22.35 15.38 11.55
C PRO A 94 -23.13 15.16 12.86
N SER A 95 -22.44 15.25 13.98
CA SER A 95 -23.03 15.27 15.33
C SER A 95 -22.79 16.64 15.95
N GLY A 96 -23.72 17.56 15.72
CA GLY A 96 -23.62 18.94 16.20
C GLY A 96 -23.17 19.95 15.14
N GLU A 97 -22.65 21.10 15.58
CA GLU A 97 -22.10 22.11 14.66
C GLU A 97 -20.84 21.58 13.98
N LEU A 98 -20.87 21.54 12.64
CA LEU A 98 -19.75 21.11 11.83
C LEU A 98 -18.87 22.33 11.48
N GLU A 99 -17.67 22.35 11.99
CA GLU A 99 -16.64 23.27 11.52
C GLU A 99 -16.07 22.74 10.19
N TRP A 100 -16.36 23.47 9.11
CA TRP A 100 -15.89 23.12 7.78
C TRP A 100 -14.40 23.42 7.62
N PRO A 101 -13.63 22.52 7.01
CA PRO A 101 -12.22 22.77 6.74
C PRO A 101 -12.07 23.96 5.77
N SER A 102 -11.00 24.74 5.96
CA SER A 102 -10.67 25.81 5.03
C SER A 102 -10.30 25.24 3.64
N THR A 103 -10.46 26.06 2.61
CA THR A 103 -10.04 25.70 1.24
C THR A 103 -8.57 25.31 1.17
N ASP A 104 -7.70 25.97 1.94
CA ASP A 104 -6.28 25.68 1.97
C ASP A 104 -5.99 24.35 2.65
N ALA A 105 -6.68 24.03 3.74
CA ALA A 105 -6.59 22.71 4.36
C ALA A 105 -7.01 21.58 3.41
N LEU A 106 -8.09 21.81 2.63
CA LEU A 106 -8.51 20.82 1.62
C LEU A 106 -7.48 20.66 0.49
N ARG A 107 -6.89 21.74 0.01
CA ARG A 107 -5.82 21.69 -0.99
C ARG A 107 -4.61 20.91 -0.49
N GLU A 108 -4.24 21.13 0.76
CA GLU A 108 -3.14 20.41 1.40
C GLU A 108 -3.42 18.91 1.51
N TYR A 109 -4.62 18.50 1.88
CA TYR A 109 -5.01 17.08 1.88
C TYR A 109 -5.00 16.47 0.48
N ILE A 110 -5.47 17.20 -0.53
CA ILE A 110 -5.43 16.74 -1.93
C ILE A 110 -3.97 16.55 -2.39
N ALA A 111 -3.09 17.50 -2.09
CA ALA A 111 -1.67 17.40 -2.40
C ALA A 111 -1.02 16.18 -1.73
N PHE A 112 -1.32 15.98 -0.45
CA PHE A 112 -0.84 14.82 0.29
C PHE A 112 -1.35 13.50 -0.30
N LEU A 113 -2.65 13.37 -0.59
CA LEU A 113 -3.20 12.14 -1.17
C LEU A 113 -2.59 11.81 -2.55
N ARG A 114 -2.39 12.83 -3.39
CA ARG A 114 -1.73 12.65 -4.69
C ARG A 114 -0.29 12.16 -4.52
N LEU A 115 0.43 12.73 -3.58
CA LEU A 115 1.80 12.32 -3.27
C LEU A 115 1.82 10.89 -2.73
N LEU A 116 0.97 10.57 -1.77
CA LEU A 116 0.87 9.22 -1.20
C LEU A 116 0.54 8.17 -2.26
N ALA A 117 -0.46 8.44 -3.12
CA ALA A 117 -0.84 7.54 -4.20
C ALA A 117 0.31 7.31 -5.19
N ARG A 118 1.05 8.38 -5.56
CA ARG A 118 2.23 8.26 -6.42
C ARG A 118 3.32 7.44 -5.75
N SER A 119 3.63 7.72 -4.48
CA SER A 119 4.64 6.97 -3.71
C SER A 119 4.35 5.48 -3.62
N ILE A 120 3.07 5.13 -3.47
CA ILE A 120 2.63 3.73 -3.49
C ILE A 120 2.77 3.14 -4.90
N ALA A 121 2.35 3.86 -5.93
CA ALA A 121 2.43 3.40 -7.32
C ALA A 121 3.89 3.14 -7.75
N ASP A 122 4.81 4.05 -7.39
CA ASP A 122 6.23 3.91 -7.67
C ASP A 122 6.81 2.66 -6.96
N LEU A 123 6.38 2.41 -5.72
CA LEU A 123 6.81 1.22 -4.98
C LEU A 123 6.29 -0.07 -5.63
N VAL A 124 5.02 -0.11 -6.00
CA VAL A 124 4.41 -1.28 -6.67
C VAL A 124 5.07 -1.55 -8.02
N GLY A 125 5.37 -0.49 -8.80
CA GLY A 125 6.08 -0.63 -10.08
C GLY A 125 7.47 -1.25 -9.92
N VAL A 126 8.20 -0.93 -8.85
CA VAL A 126 9.49 -1.57 -8.54
C VAL A 126 9.31 -3.05 -8.24
N PHE A 127 8.28 -3.44 -7.50
CA PHE A 127 7.99 -4.85 -7.21
C PHE A 127 7.66 -5.64 -8.49
N GLU A 128 6.84 -5.11 -9.39
CA GLU A 128 6.54 -5.76 -10.67
C GLU A 128 7.80 -6.06 -11.47
N VAL A 129 8.69 -5.10 -11.60
CA VAL A 129 9.97 -5.28 -12.32
C VAL A 129 10.83 -6.34 -11.64
N THR A 130 10.90 -6.35 -10.32
CA THR A 130 11.74 -7.31 -9.58
C THR A 130 11.19 -8.73 -9.67
N LEU A 131 9.87 -8.92 -9.70
CA LEU A 131 9.24 -10.23 -9.82
C LEU A 131 9.26 -10.77 -11.26
N CYS A 132 9.32 -9.89 -12.26
CA CYS A 132 9.32 -10.26 -13.67
C CYS A 132 10.73 -10.54 -14.24
N VAL A 133 11.81 -10.29 -13.49
CA VAL A 133 13.15 -10.68 -13.93
C VAL A 133 13.29 -12.20 -13.77
N PRO A 134 13.35 -12.99 -14.88
CA PRO A 134 13.61 -14.43 -14.77
C PRO A 134 14.97 -14.60 -14.12
N ALA A 135 15.06 -15.48 -13.12
CA ALA A 135 16.33 -15.88 -12.56
C ALA A 135 17.21 -16.38 -13.73
N VAL A 136 18.25 -15.61 -14.05
CA VAL A 136 19.25 -16.05 -15.02
C VAL A 136 19.83 -17.32 -14.46
N ALA A 137 19.46 -18.46 -15.08
CA ALA A 137 19.98 -19.75 -14.74
C ALA A 137 21.52 -19.68 -14.89
N GLU A 138 22.23 -19.77 -13.78
CA GLU A 138 23.67 -20.04 -13.78
C GLU A 138 23.89 -21.30 -14.60
N GLN A 139 24.29 -21.12 -15.86
CA GLN A 139 24.85 -22.20 -16.67
C GLN A 139 26.16 -22.58 -16.00
N LYS A 140 26.10 -23.60 -15.13
CA LYS A 140 27.27 -24.36 -14.70
C LYS A 140 27.91 -24.91 -15.95
N SER A 141 29.00 -24.28 -16.38
CA SER A 141 29.93 -24.85 -17.33
C SER A 141 30.48 -26.20 -16.76
N ALA A 142 30.05 -27.28 -17.36
CA ALA A 142 30.62 -28.59 -17.07
C ALA A 142 32.11 -28.59 -17.45
N PRO A 143 33.01 -29.14 -16.63
CA PRO A 143 34.41 -29.29 -17.01
C PRO A 143 34.51 -30.34 -18.14
N GLN A 144 35.15 -29.95 -19.25
CA GLN A 144 35.58 -30.87 -20.28
C GLN A 144 36.72 -31.74 -19.70
N VAL A 145 36.45 -33.02 -19.57
CA VAL A 145 37.50 -34.05 -19.31
C VAL A 145 38.14 -34.37 -20.65
N GLN A 146 39.44 -34.13 -20.73
CA GLN A 146 40.30 -34.69 -21.76
C GLN A 146 40.72 -36.11 -21.39
#